data_597c575ec14f00f6159eb5eaf88f1457
#
_entry.id   597c575ec14f00f6159eb5eaf88f1457
#
_cell.length_a   1.000
_cell.length_b   1.000
_cell.length_c   1.000
_cell.angle_alpha   90.00
_cell.angle_beta   90.00
_cell.angle_gamma   90.00
#
_symmetry.space_group_name_H-M   'P 1'
#
loop_
_entity.id
_entity.type
_entity.pdbx_description
1 polymer ?
#
loop_
_entity_poly.entity_id
_entity_poly.type
_entity_poly.pdbx_seq_one_letter_code
_entity_poly.pdbx_strand_id
1 'polypeptide(L)'
;MVRVLAISSTGGHGVQLLRLMPAWDGCEVHYACTSPDHEGRLRATAAARGQSVASYTSVTDANRWAKARQVRQMLEVGALVLRVRPQVIITTGASAGYSAILAGRLLGARTCWIDSIANGEELSLSGERAGPHADLFLTQWPALARADGPHFHGAVL
;
A
#
# COMPACT_ATOMS: atom_id res chain seq x y z
N MET A 1 -5.62 -16.27 -11.87
CA MET A 1 -6.06 -14.95 -11.34
C MET A 1 -4.84 -14.29 -10.72
N VAL A 2 -4.63 -12.99 -10.97
CA VAL A 2 -3.48 -12.26 -10.41
C VAL A 2 -3.71 -12.04 -8.91
N ARG A 3 -2.70 -12.36 -8.09
CA ARG A 3 -2.74 -12.10 -6.65
C ARG A 3 -2.15 -10.73 -6.36
N VAL A 4 -2.97 -9.90 -5.72
CA VAL A 4 -2.62 -8.53 -5.31
C VAL A 4 -2.58 -8.45 -3.80
N LEU A 5 -1.53 -7.85 -3.25
CA LEU A 5 -1.50 -7.39 -1.86
C LEU A 5 -1.67 -5.86 -1.86
N ALA A 6 -2.80 -5.40 -1.35
CA ALA A 6 -3.09 -3.99 -1.14
C ALA A 6 -2.89 -3.64 0.33
N ILE A 7 -1.92 -2.78 0.64
CA ILE A 7 -1.50 -2.48 2.01
C ILE A 7 -1.42 -0.98 2.29
N SER A 8 -1.91 -0.56 3.45
CA SER A 8 -1.83 0.82 3.92
C SER A 8 -1.82 0.90 5.45
N SER A 9 -1.57 2.07 6.01
CA SER A 9 -1.99 2.39 7.38
C SER A 9 -3.47 2.79 7.41
N THR A 10 -4.01 2.99 8.60
CA THR A 10 -5.34 3.57 8.83
C THR A 10 -5.42 5.04 8.44
N GLY A 11 -6.60 5.63 8.59
CA GLY A 11 -6.84 7.04 8.30
C GLY A 11 -6.86 7.34 6.80
N GLY A 12 -6.25 8.45 6.39
CA GLY A 12 -6.25 8.93 5.00
C GLY A 12 -5.68 7.92 4.00
N HIS A 13 -4.61 7.22 4.35
CA HIS A 13 -4.02 6.18 3.50
C HIS A 13 -5.01 5.04 3.22
N GLY A 14 -5.71 4.57 4.26
CA GLY A 14 -6.74 3.53 4.11
C GLY A 14 -7.90 3.99 3.24
N VAL A 15 -8.35 5.25 3.38
CA VAL A 15 -9.41 5.81 2.54
C VAL A 15 -8.99 5.85 1.08
N GLN A 16 -7.77 6.30 0.79
CA GLN A 16 -7.24 6.34 -0.57
C GLN A 16 -7.14 4.94 -1.17
N LEU A 17 -6.69 3.95 -0.38
CA LEU A 17 -6.62 2.56 -0.83
C LEU A 17 -8.01 2.03 -1.23
N LEU A 18 -9.06 2.32 -0.45
CA LEU A 18 -10.43 1.93 -0.79
C LEU A 18 -10.93 2.57 -2.09
N ARG A 19 -10.56 3.82 -2.36
CA ARG A 19 -10.92 4.51 -3.61
C ARG A 19 -10.23 3.93 -4.84
N LEU A 20 -9.08 3.30 -4.65
CA LEU A 20 -8.32 2.63 -5.70
C LEU A 20 -8.81 1.20 -6.01
N MET A 21 -9.77 0.66 -5.25
CA MET A 21 -10.28 -0.71 -5.46
C MET A 21 -10.62 -1.04 -6.92
N PRO A 22 -11.17 -0.14 -7.74
CA PRO A 22 -11.43 -0.43 -9.16
C PRO A 22 -10.20 -0.87 -9.95
N ALA A 23 -9.01 -0.44 -9.55
CA ALA A 23 -7.78 -0.72 -10.29
C ALA A 23 -7.38 -2.22 -10.29
N TRP A 24 -7.94 -3.01 -9.39
CA TRP A 24 -7.67 -4.46 -9.30
C TRP A 24 -8.94 -5.31 -9.32
N ASP A 25 -9.99 -4.83 -9.96
CA ASP A 25 -11.19 -5.63 -10.23
C ASP A 25 -10.80 -6.90 -11.02
N GLY A 26 -11.38 -8.05 -10.65
CA GLY A 26 -11.07 -9.34 -11.24
C GLY A 26 -9.79 -10.02 -10.73
N CYS A 27 -9.08 -9.42 -9.76
CA CYS A 27 -7.92 -10.01 -9.11
C CYS A 27 -8.31 -10.75 -7.81
N GLU A 28 -7.42 -11.64 -7.35
CA GLU A 28 -7.45 -12.19 -5.99
C GLU A 28 -6.75 -11.22 -5.05
N VAL A 29 -7.53 -10.50 -4.22
CA VAL A 29 -7.00 -9.38 -3.44
C VAL A 29 -6.89 -9.73 -1.96
N HIS A 30 -5.67 -9.62 -1.46
CA HIS A 30 -5.33 -9.68 -0.04
C HIS A 30 -5.11 -8.27 0.47
N TYR A 31 -5.73 -7.92 1.58
CA TYR A 31 -5.59 -6.59 2.17
C TYR A 31 -4.83 -6.65 3.49
N ALA A 32 -4.03 -5.63 3.74
CA ALA A 32 -3.37 -5.42 5.02
C ALA A 32 -3.49 -3.97 5.49
N CYS A 33 -3.70 -3.79 6.78
CA CYS A 33 -3.77 -2.47 7.39
C CYS A 33 -3.23 -2.51 8.82
N THR A 34 -2.91 -1.33 9.38
CA THR A 34 -2.38 -1.23 10.75
C THR A 34 -3.45 -1.27 11.85
N SER A 35 -4.72 -1.49 11.51
CA SER A 35 -5.79 -1.69 12.50
C SER A 35 -6.77 -2.78 12.06
N PRO A 36 -7.23 -3.63 12.99
CA PRO A 36 -8.30 -4.59 12.73
C PRO A 36 -9.65 -3.91 12.45
N ASP A 37 -9.90 -2.73 13.01
CA ASP A 37 -11.18 -2.01 12.88
C ASP A 37 -11.48 -1.55 11.45
N HIS A 38 -10.45 -1.48 10.61
CA HIS A 38 -10.60 -1.11 9.21
C HIS A 38 -11.24 -2.22 8.35
N GLU A 39 -11.20 -3.47 8.80
CA GLU A 39 -11.69 -4.65 8.06
C GLU A 39 -13.16 -4.54 7.69
N GLY A 40 -14.01 -4.18 8.64
CA GLY A 40 -15.46 -4.06 8.42
C GLY A 40 -15.81 -3.10 7.30
N ARG A 41 -15.21 -1.90 7.32
CA ARG A 41 -15.40 -0.89 6.28
C ARG A 41 -14.88 -1.37 4.92
N LEU A 42 -13.70 -1.99 4.90
CA LEU A 42 -13.09 -2.52 3.69
C LEU A 42 -13.98 -3.59 3.05
N ARG A 43 -14.46 -4.57 3.82
CA ARG A 43 -15.33 -5.63 3.32
C ARG A 43 -16.67 -5.09 2.81
N ALA A 44 -17.27 -4.13 3.51
CA ALA A 44 -18.50 -3.48 3.08
C ALA A 44 -18.30 -2.73 1.75
N THR A 45 -17.19 -2.00 1.60
CA THR A 45 -16.86 -1.28 0.36
C THR A 45 -16.60 -2.26 -0.80
N ALA A 46 -15.88 -3.34 -0.56
CA ALA A 46 -15.62 -4.37 -1.56
C ALA A 46 -16.92 -5.07 -2.00
N ALA A 47 -17.77 -5.44 -1.05
CA ALA A 47 -19.07 -6.08 -1.31
C ALA A 47 -20.00 -5.20 -2.14
N ALA A 48 -20.08 -3.89 -1.85
CA ALA A 48 -20.86 -2.91 -2.62
C ALA A 48 -20.41 -2.79 -4.08
N ARG A 49 -19.18 -3.22 -4.39
CA ARG A 49 -18.59 -3.26 -5.73
C ARG A 49 -18.62 -4.65 -6.38
N GLY A 50 -19.12 -5.65 -5.69
CA GLY A 50 -19.06 -7.04 -6.15
C GLY A 50 -17.64 -7.63 -6.13
N GLN A 51 -16.69 -6.99 -5.42
CA GLN A 51 -15.31 -7.47 -5.29
C GLN A 51 -15.20 -8.40 -4.08
N SER A 52 -14.51 -9.53 -4.26
CA SER A 52 -14.21 -10.47 -3.18
C SER A 52 -12.91 -10.07 -2.46
N VAL A 53 -12.89 -10.23 -1.14
CA VAL A 53 -11.71 -10.05 -0.30
C VAL A 53 -11.16 -11.44 0.06
N ALA A 54 -10.04 -11.82 -0.51
CA ALA A 54 -9.41 -13.12 -0.26
C ALA A 54 -8.93 -13.26 1.19
N SER A 55 -8.29 -12.22 1.73
CA SER A 55 -7.96 -12.13 3.15
C SER A 55 -7.79 -10.68 3.60
N TYR A 56 -7.91 -10.48 4.90
CA TYR A 56 -7.51 -9.27 5.60
C TYR A 56 -6.53 -9.61 6.71
N THR A 57 -5.46 -8.82 6.84
CA THR A 57 -4.45 -9.02 7.89
C THR A 57 -4.17 -7.68 8.56
N SER A 58 -4.29 -7.65 9.89
CA SER A 58 -3.81 -6.51 10.68
C SER A 58 -2.33 -6.68 10.98
N VAL A 59 -1.55 -5.62 10.76
CA VAL A 59 -0.13 -5.56 11.08
C VAL A 59 0.12 -4.48 12.13
N THR A 60 1.23 -4.61 12.86
CA THR A 60 1.60 -3.64 13.90
C THR A 60 1.65 -2.22 13.33
N ASP A 61 1.02 -1.26 13.98
CA ASP A 61 1.20 0.15 13.69
C ASP A 61 2.54 0.64 14.24
N ALA A 62 3.34 1.28 13.39
CA ALA A 62 4.67 1.72 13.74
C ALA A 62 4.95 3.13 13.18
N ASN A 63 5.57 3.95 14.02
CA ASN A 63 6.08 5.25 13.64
C ASN A 63 7.62 5.28 13.71
N ARG A 64 8.22 6.37 13.19
CA ARG A 64 9.68 6.52 13.10
C ARG A 64 10.42 6.51 14.46
N TRP A 65 9.71 6.74 15.55
CA TRP A 65 10.29 6.80 16.90
C TRP A 65 10.28 5.44 17.61
N ALA A 66 9.42 4.53 17.19
CA ALA A 66 9.24 3.21 17.81
C ALA A 66 9.98 2.13 17.03
N LYS A 67 11.31 2.13 17.09
CA LYS A 67 12.17 1.21 16.30
C LYS A 67 11.82 -0.27 16.50
N ALA A 68 11.53 -0.70 17.73
CA ALA A 68 11.13 -2.08 18.00
C ALA A 68 9.81 -2.44 17.30
N ARG A 69 8.84 -1.52 17.27
CA ARG A 69 7.59 -1.72 16.52
C ARG A 69 7.83 -1.73 15.00
N GLN A 70 8.77 -0.92 14.49
CA GLN A 70 9.13 -0.95 13.07
C GLN A 70 9.73 -2.30 12.67
N VAL A 71 10.63 -2.86 13.48
CA VAL A 71 11.21 -4.18 13.23
C VAL A 71 10.12 -5.26 13.26
N ARG A 72 9.24 -5.23 14.25
CA ARG A 72 8.10 -6.14 14.34
C ARG A 72 7.20 -6.03 13.11
N GLN A 73 6.80 -4.82 12.72
CA GLN A 73 5.99 -4.57 11.53
C GLN A 73 6.67 -5.11 10.27
N MET A 74 7.97 -4.88 10.12
CA MET A 74 8.73 -5.37 8.96
C MET A 74 8.74 -6.90 8.89
N LEU A 75 8.88 -7.58 10.03
CA LEU A 75 8.80 -9.05 10.10
C LEU A 75 7.39 -9.56 9.79
N GLU A 76 6.35 -8.93 10.34
CA GLU A 76 4.95 -9.29 10.08
C GLU A 76 4.60 -9.11 8.59
N VAL A 77 4.99 -7.98 7.99
CA VAL A 77 4.76 -7.69 6.58
C VAL A 77 5.58 -8.65 5.70
N GLY A 78 6.83 -8.92 6.03
CA GLY A 78 7.66 -9.90 5.32
C GLY A 78 7.04 -11.30 5.34
N ALA A 79 6.59 -11.77 6.51
CA ALA A 79 5.88 -13.04 6.64
C ALA A 79 4.57 -13.08 5.86
N LEU A 80 3.83 -11.96 5.83
CA LEU A 80 2.61 -11.83 5.03
C LEU A 80 2.91 -11.96 3.53
N VAL A 81 3.92 -11.27 3.02
CA VAL A 81 4.33 -11.34 1.60
C VAL A 81 4.78 -12.76 1.23
N LEU A 82 5.54 -13.43 2.10
CA LEU A 82 5.95 -14.82 1.92
C LEU A 82 4.75 -15.78 1.88
N ARG A 83 3.76 -15.57 2.73
CA ARG A 83 2.53 -16.40 2.81
C ARG A 83 1.63 -16.20 1.61
N VAL A 84 1.35 -14.94 1.24
CA VAL A 84 0.46 -14.58 0.14
C VAL A 84 1.11 -14.84 -1.21
N ARG A 85 2.42 -14.62 -1.32
CA ARG A 85 3.18 -14.66 -2.58
C ARG A 85 2.49 -13.82 -3.67
N PRO A 86 2.25 -12.53 -3.41
CA PRO A 86 1.56 -11.68 -4.37
C PRO A 86 2.41 -11.49 -5.63
N GLN A 87 1.76 -11.36 -6.77
CA GLN A 87 2.40 -10.96 -8.03
C GLN A 87 2.52 -9.44 -8.12
N VAL A 88 1.61 -8.74 -7.44
CA VAL A 88 1.59 -7.27 -7.38
C VAL A 88 1.38 -6.82 -5.94
N ILE A 89 2.13 -5.82 -5.52
CA ILE A 89 1.95 -5.11 -4.25
C ILE A 89 1.62 -3.65 -4.54
N ILE A 90 0.53 -3.17 -3.96
CA ILE A 90 0.09 -1.78 -4.10
C ILE A 90 -0.03 -1.18 -2.70
N THR A 91 0.52 0.01 -2.52
CA THR A 91 0.42 0.75 -1.26
C THR A 91 0.14 2.23 -1.50
N THR A 92 -0.64 2.80 -0.59
CA THR A 92 -0.88 4.26 -0.51
C THR A 92 0.00 4.94 0.52
N GLY A 93 0.99 4.23 1.08
CA GLY A 93 2.01 4.83 1.93
C GLY A 93 2.17 4.24 3.32
N ALA A 94 2.82 5.02 4.16
CA ALA A 94 3.25 4.71 5.53
C ALA A 94 4.35 3.62 5.62
N SER A 95 4.82 3.35 6.85
CA SER A 95 5.92 2.40 7.12
C SER A 95 5.58 0.96 6.72
N ALA A 96 4.32 0.55 6.88
CA ALA A 96 3.86 -0.78 6.45
C ALA A 96 3.97 -0.94 4.92
N GLY A 97 3.61 0.10 4.16
CA GLY A 97 3.78 0.15 2.71
C GLY A 97 5.24 0.05 2.30
N TYR A 98 6.12 0.80 2.95
CA TYR A 98 7.56 0.74 2.69
C TYR A 98 8.13 -0.68 2.91
N SER A 99 7.78 -1.32 4.02
CA SER A 99 8.17 -2.70 4.31
C SER A 99 7.66 -3.68 3.25
N ALA A 100 6.44 -3.48 2.75
CA ALA A 100 5.86 -4.32 1.70
C ALA A 100 6.57 -4.15 0.35
N ILE A 101 6.94 -2.92 -0.04
CA ILE A 101 7.72 -2.67 -1.27
C ILE A 101 9.05 -3.42 -1.21
N LEU A 102 9.79 -3.30 -0.10
CA LEU A 102 11.08 -3.99 0.05
C LEU A 102 10.94 -5.51 0.00
N ALA A 103 9.99 -6.07 0.76
CA ALA A 103 9.75 -7.52 0.78
C ALA A 103 9.28 -8.04 -0.59
N GLY A 104 8.39 -7.30 -1.26
CA GLY A 104 7.89 -7.64 -2.59
C GLY A 104 8.98 -7.67 -3.64
N ARG A 105 9.84 -6.64 -3.65
CA ARG A 105 10.99 -6.58 -4.56
C ARG A 105 11.93 -7.78 -4.38
N LEU A 106 12.24 -8.15 -3.13
CA LEU A 106 13.09 -9.31 -2.83
C LEU A 106 12.48 -10.64 -3.32
N LEU A 107 11.15 -10.73 -3.35
CA LEU A 107 10.42 -11.93 -3.77
C LEU A 107 9.94 -11.89 -5.23
N GLY A 108 10.35 -10.87 -5.99
CA GLY A 108 10.05 -10.74 -7.42
C GLY A 108 8.62 -10.28 -7.74
N ALA A 109 7.88 -9.73 -6.76
CA ALA A 109 6.60 -9.09 -7.01
C ALA A 109 6.78 -7.74 -7.72
N ARG A 110 5.85 -7.36 -8.58
CA ARG A 110 5.73 -5.99 -9.08
C ARG A 110 5.20 -5.08 -7.98
N THR A 111 5.79 -3.91 -7.84
CA THR A 111 5.51 -3.01 -6.72
C THR A 111 5.06 -1.64 -7.19
N CYS A 112 3.99 -1.12 -6.55
CA CYS A 112 3.44 0.21 -6.82
C CYS A 112 3.33 1.00 -5.51
N TRP A 113 4.00 2.15 -5.46
CA TRP A 113 3.84 3.14 -4.41
C TRP A 113 3.03 4.31 -4.93
N ILE A 114 1.97 4.68 -4.22
CA ILE A 114 1.16 5.86 -4.50
C ILE A 114 1.28 6.80 -3.30
N ASP A 115 1.97 7.92 -3.48
CA ASP A 115 2.16 8.87 -2.38
C ASP A 115 0.84 9.55 -2.02
N SER A 116 0.69 9.90 -0.74
CA SER A 116 -0.59 10.42 -0.22
C SER A 116 -0.96 11.76 -0.83
N ILE A 117 -2.25 11.96 -1.08
CA ILE A 117 -2.80 13.26 -1.48
C ILE A 117 -2.52 14.37 -0.46
N ALA A 118 -2.29 14.03 0.80
CA ALA A 118 -1.93 14.99 1.85
C ALA A 118 -0.54 15.63 1.64
N ASN A 119 0.31 15.02 0.82
CA ASN A 119 1.67 15.48 0.55
C ASN A 119 1.71 16.34 -0.72
N GLY A 120 1.12 17.53 -0.66
CA GLY A 120 0.98 18.42 -1.83
C GLY A 120 2.20 19.29 -2.12
N GLU A 121 3.03 19.57 -1.12
CA GLU A 121 4.20 20.43 -1.23
C GLU A 121 5.49 19.62 -1.43
N GLU A 122 5.59 18.48 -0.76
CA GLU A 122 6.74 17.57 -0.82
C GLU A 122 6.29 16.13 -0.68
N LEU A 123 7.11 15.19 -1.14
CA LEU A 123 6.84 13.77 -0.98
C LEU A 123 6.90 13.35 0.49
N SER A 124 6.17 12.30 0.85
CA SER A 124 6.32 11.70 2.16
C SER A 124 7.74 11.12 2.35
N LEU A 125 8.26 11.18 3.56
CA LEU A 125 9.55 10.57 3.90
C LEU A 125 9.62 9.07 3.53
N SER A 126 8.50 8.36 3.70
CA SER A 126 8.40 6.95 3.29
C SER A 126 8.37 6.80 1.78
N GLY A 127 7.71 7.72 1.06
CA GLY A 127 7.67 7.77 -0.40
C GLY A 127 9.04 8.03 -1.02
N GLU A 128 9.79 8.99 -0.49
CA GLU A 128 11.17 9.25 -0.94
C GLU A 128 12.07 8.02 -0.79
N ARG A 129 11.90 7.26 0.31
CA ARG A 129 12.66 6.03 0.54
C ARG A 129 12.18 4.85 -0.29
N ALA A 130 10.87 4.74 -0.53
CA ALA A 130 10.27 3.65 -1.28
C ALA A 130 10.46 3.80 -2.80
N GLY A 131 10.44 5.04 -3.30
CA GLY A 131 10.48 5.35 -4.73
C GLY A 131 11.57 4.60 -5.50
N PRO A 132 12.85 4.62 -5.07
CA PRO A 132 13.94 3.90 -5.74
C PRO A 132 13.76 2.37 -5.79
N HIS A 133 12.86 1.83 -4.98
CA HIS A 133 12.60 0.39 -4.86
C HIS A 133 11.26 -0.03 -5.48
N ALA A 134 10.40 0.92 -5.85
CA ALA A 134 9.12 0.63 -6.49
C ALA A 134 9.26 0.53 -8.02
N ASP A 135 8.60 -0.45 -8.64
CA ASP A 135 8.53 -0.53 -10.12
C ASP A 135 7.68 0.60 -10.69
N LEU A 136 6.65 1.04 -9.95
CA LEU A 136 5.82 2.19 -10.27
C LEU A 136 5.72 3.10 -9.06
N PHE A 137 6.21 4.32 -9.20
CA PHE A 137 6.13 5.35 -8.17
C PHE A 137 5.25 6.50 -8.65
N LEU A 138 4.14 6.72 -7.93
CA LEU A 138 3.13 7.72 -8.28
C LEU A 138 3.01 8.79 -7.21
N THR A 139 2.76 10.01 -7.66
CA THR A 139 2.28 11.13 -6.85
C THR A 139 0.87 11.52 -7.31
N GLN A 140 0.10 12.11 -6.41
CA GLN A 140 -1.23 12.65 -6.73
C GLN A 140 -1.21 14.16 -7.01
N TRP A 141 -0.01 14.74 -7.09
CA TRP A 141 0.21 16.16 -7.36
C TRP A 141 1.08 16.37 -8.60
N PRO A 142 0.58 17.11 -9.62
CA PRO A 142 1.35 17.37 -10.85
C PRO A 142 2.69 18.06 -10.57
N ALA A 143 2.72 18.97 -9.58
CA ALA A 143 3.91 19.74 -9.21
C ALA A 143 5.06 18.86 -8.66
N LEU A 144 4.76 17.68 -8.15
CA LEU A 144 5.75 16.73 -7.62
C LEU A 144 6.20 15.68 -8.64
N ALA A 145 5.58 15.65 -9.82
CA ALA A 145 5.95 14.69 -10.86
C ALA A 145 7.33 15.00 -11.46
N ARG A 146 8.10 13.93 -11.71
CA ARG A 146 9.44 14.00 -12.29
C ARG A 146 9.59 12.98 -13.41
N ALA A 147 10.55 13.18 -14.31
CA ALA A 147 10.80 12.29 -15.44
C ALA A 147 11.08 10.84 -15.00
N ASP A 148 11.87 10.68 -13.94
CA ASP A 148 12.25 9.38 -13.39
C ASP A 148 11.34 8.91 -12.24
N GLY A 149 10.20 9.58 -12.04
CA GLY A 149 9.24 9.37 -10.95
C GLY A 149 9.52 10.25 -9.72
N PRO A 150 8.48 10.47 -8.93
CA PRO A 150 7.13 9.92 -9.10
C PRO A 150 6.44 10.46 -10.36
N HIS A 151 5.60 9.62 -10.97
CA HIS A 151 4.77 10.02 -12.10
C HIS A 151 3.39 10.49 -11.62
N PHE A 152 2.75 11.37 -12.38
CA PHE A 152 1.38 11.83 -12.13
C PHE A 152 0.43 11.26 -13.16
N HIS A 153 -0.58 10.52 -12.72
CA HIS A 153 -1.66 9.97 -13.55
C HIS A 153 -3.06 10.30 -13.01
N GLY A 154 -3.16 11.32 -12.18
CA GLY A 154 -4.39 11.73 -11.53
C GLY A 154 -4.34 11.61 -10.01
N ALA A 155 -5.47 11.91 -9.37
CA ALA A 155 -5.61 11.86 -7.92
C ALA A 155 -6.88 11.10 -7.53
N VAL A 156 -6.87 10.45 -6.37
CA VAL A 156 -8.03 9.78 -5.77
C VAL A 156 -8.61 10.64 -4.65
N LEU A 157 -9.46 11.58 -5.04
CA LEU A 157 -10.18 12.53 -4.15
C LEU A 157 -11.49 11.96 -3.64
#